data_d253f4f142397a7e1b6d15410237583b
#
_entry.id   d253f4f142397a7e1b6d15410237583b
#
_cell.length_a   1.000
_cell.length_b   1.000
_cell.length_c   1.000
_cell.angle_alpha   90.00
_cell.angle_beta   90.00
_cell.angle_gamma   90.00
#
_symmetry.space_group_name_H-M   'P 1'
#
loop_
_entity.id
_entity.type
_entity.pdbx_description
1 polymer ?
#
loop_
_entity_poly.entity_id
_entity_poly.type
_entity_poly.pdbx_seq_one_letter_code
_entity_poly.pdbx_strand_id
1 'polypeptide(L)'
;MMMVLGAGNVWGQTSADSYVTPVAQPADSLTVSQMLEEARHQDRTLCFPLYFARQFIGRPYVAHTLEVSDTETLVVNTRQLDCTTLVENVVALTLCAYRNLYTYRDYLNTLVAMRYRSGRIDGYPSRIHYFTDWIVENTQAGIVSEVQAPNPPFTALQTVKVDYMSQHPQAYKAMKAHPEFLPRIRQMEQRLSGLQFRYIPKTEVRNTQILREAVRDGDIIAITCNKPGLDIAHLGFAVWKSDGLHLLNASQLHKRVVEEPMTLVEYLSKHPSHTGIRIIRINK
;
A
#
# COMPACT_ATOMS: atom_id res chain seq x y z
N MET A 1 -27.58 16.16 27.54
CA MET A 1 -28.19 15.61 26.32
C MET A 1 -27.18 15.81 25.18
N MET A 2 -26.35 14.82 24.98
CA MET A 2 -25.20 14.86 24.06
C MET A 2 -25.68 14.26 22.72
N MET A 3 -25.75 15.07 21.68
CA MET A 3 -26.07 14.60 20.33
C MET A 3 -24.88 13.84 19.77
N VAL A 4 -25.06 12.55 19.52
CA VAL A 4 -24.15 11.72 18.72
C VAL A 4 -24.44 12.05 17.26
N LEU A 5 -23.55 12.79 16.62
CA LEU A 5 -23.56 12.98 15.17
C LEU A 5 -23.03 11.68 14.55
N GLY A 6 -23.91 10.92 13.92
CA GLY A 6 -23.58 9.72 13.17
C GLY A 6 -22.67 10.07 12.01
N ALA A 7 -21.52 9.40 11.92
CA ALA A 7 -20.66 9.41 10.75
C ALA A 7 -21.41 8.79 9.57
N GLY A 8 -21.97 9.62 8.71
CA GLY A 8 -22.61 9.18 7.48
C GLY A 8 -21.55 8.59 6.54
N ASN A 9 -21.84 7.42 5.99
CA ASN A 9 -21.04 6.74 4.99
C ASN A 9 -20.77 7.65 3.79
N VAL A 10 -19.52 8.10 3.64
CA VAL A 10 -19.03 8.95 2.54
C VAL A 10 -19.01 8.23 1.18
N TRP A 11 -19.41 6.97 1.13
CA TRP A 11 -19.41 6.14 -0.09
C TRP A 11 -20.71 6.17 -0.91
N GLY A 12 -21.65 7.02 -0.53
CA GLY A 12 -22.91 7.23 -1.24
C GLY A 12 -22.89 8.51 -2.06
N GLN A 13 -22.87 8.37 -3.39
CA GLN A 13 -23.06 9.39 -4.43
C GLN A 13 -21.79 10.11 -4.90
N THR A 14 -20.91 9.42 -5.64
CA THR A 14 -20.23 10.08 -6.75
C THR A 14 -21.26 10.25 -7.86
N SER A 15 -21.48 11.52 -8.25
CA SER A 15 -22.27 11.91 -9.42
C SER A 15 -21.95 10.97 -10.60
N ALA A 16 -23.01 10.50 -11.28
CA ALA A 16 -22.93 9.73 -12.50
C ALA A 16 -21.89 10.31 -13.47
N ASP A 17 -21.11 9.39 -14.11
CA ASP A 17 -20.40 9.60 -15.36
C ASP A 17 -19.09 10.38 -15.40
N SER A 18 -18.12 10.08 -14.52
CA SER A 18 -16.72 10.16 -14.95
C SER A 18 -16.09 8.77 -14.95
N TYR A 19 -16.36 8.00 -16.01
CA TYR A 19 -15.67 6.74 -16.25
C TYR A 19 -14.18 7.01 -16.46
N VAL A 20 -13.35 6.60 -15.49
CA VAL A 20 -11.90 6.65 -15.66
C VAL A 20 -11.52 5.52 -16.60
N THR A 21 -11.12 5.86 -17.83
CA THR A 21 -10.55 4.89 -18.75
C THR A 21 -9.11 4.60 -18.33
N PRO A 22 -8.78 3.38 -17.87
CA PRO A 22 -7.43 3.07 -17.43
C PRO A 22 -6.51 2.83 -18.62
N VAL A 23 -5.23 3.11 -18.43
CA VAL A 23 -4.18 2.52 -19.26
C VAL A 23 -3.92 1.11 -18.75
N ALA A 24 -4.36 0.12 -19.51
CA ALA A 24 -4.25 -1.30 -19.19
C ALA A 24 -4.11 -2.13 -20.47
N GLN A 25 -3.55 -3.33 -20.35
CA GLN A 25 -3.65 -4.32 -21.43
C GLN A 25 -4.89 -5.20 -21.23
N PRO A 26 -5.45 -5.80 -22.28
CA PRO A 26 -6.61 -6.70 -22.16
C PRO A 26 -6.39 -7.83 -21.13
N ALA A 27 -5.16 -8.34 -21.02
CA ALA A 27 -4.79 -9.35 -20.03
C ALA A 27 -4.94 -8.86 -18.58
N ASP A 28 -4.78 -7.56 -18.32
CA ASP A 28 -4.92 -7.02 -16.96
C ASP A 28 -6.38 -7.04 -16.50
N SER A 29 -7.29 -6.60 -17.36
CA SER A 29 -8.74 -6.62 -17.06
C SER A 29 -9.27 -8.04 -16.92
N LEU A 30 -8.81 -8.96 -17.78
CA LEU A 30 -9.19 -10.37 -17.69
C LEU A 30 -8.70 -10.99 -16.37
N THR A 31 -7.44 -10.76 -16.00
CA THR A 31 -6.86 -11.25 -14.74
C THR A 31 -7.65 -10.76 -13.53
N VAL A 32 -7.95 -9.46 -13.45
CA VAL A 32 -8.73 -8.88 -12.35
C VAL A 32 -10.13 -9.49 -12.29
N SER A 33 -10.82 -9.59 -13.44
CA SER A 33 -12.16 -10.14 -13.51
C SER A 33 -12.21 -11.62 -13.08
N GLN A 34 -11.22 -12.41 -13.47
CA GLN A 34 -11.10 -13.82 -13.03
C GLN A 34 -10.84 -13.91 -11.53
N MET A 35 -9.90 -13.14 -10.99
CA MET A 35 -9.60 -13.13 -9.56
C MET A 35 -10.83 -12.76 -8.71
N LEU A 36 -11.62 -11.79 -9.16
CA LEU A 36 -12.84 -11.36 -8.46
C LEU A 36 -13.94 -12.43 -8.55
N GLU A 37 -14.13 -13.04 -9.72
CA GLU A 37 -15.12 -14.11 -9.87
C GLU A 37 -14.77 -15.34 -9.03
N GLU A 38 -13.49 -15.74 -9.02
CA GLU A 38 -13.02 -16.82 -8.15
C GLU A 38 -13.20 -16.48 -6.66
N ALA A 39 -12.91 -15.23 -6.24
CA ALA A 39 -13.11 -14.79 -4.87
C ALA A 39 -14.56 -14.78 -4.42
N ARG A 40 -15.51 -14.58 -5.34
CA ARG A 40 -16.94 -14.64 -5.08
C ARG A 40 -17.41 -15.98 -4.51
N HIS A 41 -16.71 -17.05 -4.87
CA HIS A 41 -17.03 -18.42 -4.46
C HIS A 41 -16.18 -18.90 -3.26
N GLN A 42 -15.30 -18.04 -2.69
CA GLN A 42 -14.49 -18.40 -1.54
C GLN A 42 -15.24 -18.23 -0.22
N ASP A 43 -14.78 -18.98 0.80
CA ASP A 43 -15.25 -18.83 2.17
C ASP A 43 -14.91 -17.42 2.69
N ARG A 44 -15.87 -16.78 3.36
CA ARG A 44 -15.72 -15.43 3.92
C ARG A 44 -14.73 -15.34 5.09
N THR A 45 -14.32 -16.48 5.66
CA THR A 45 -13.27 -16.56 6.69
C THR A 45 -11.87 -16.58 6.11
N LEU A 46 -11.74 -16.72 4.78
CA LEU A 46 -10.46 -16.74 4.09
C LEU A 46 -9.70 -15.41 4.32
N CYS A 47 -8.41 -15.50 4.51
CA CYS A 47 -7.53 -14.34 4.51
C CYS A 47 -7.37 -13.81 3.07
N PHE A 48 -8.32 -12.98 2.61
CA PHE A 48 -8.32 -12.45 1.24
C PHE A 48 -7.03 -11.71 0.86
N PRO A 49 -6.37 -10.93 1.74
CA PRO A 49 -5.09 -10.32 1.38
C PRO A 49 -4.04 -11.35 0.94
N LEU A 50 -3.87 -12.45 1.67
CA LEU A 50 -2.93 -13.51 1.28
C LEU A 50 -3.43 -14.32 0.08
N TYR A 51 -4.74 -14.55 -0.01
CA TYR A 51 -5.34 -15.23 -1.16
C TYR A 51 -5.00 -14.51 -2.47
N PHE A 52 -5.20 -13.19 -2.52
CA PHE A 52 -4.87 -12.42 -3.72
C PHE A 52 -3.36 -12.22 -3.91
N ALA A 53 -2.62 -11.93 -2.84
CA ALA A 53 -1.18 -11.73 -2.95
C ALA A 53 -0.46 -12.96 -3.54
N ARG A 54 -0.90 -14.18 -3.17
CA ARG A 54 -0.35 -15.43 -3.68
C ARG A 54 -0.60 -15.66 -5.16
N GLN A 55 -1.68 -15.12 -5.73
CA GLN A 55 -1.96 -15.20 -7.16
C GLN A 55 -0.99 -14.34 -8.00
N PHE A 56 -0.26 -13.44 -7.37
CA PHE A 56 0.79 -12.65 -8.03
C PHE A 56 2.20 -13.29 -7.95
N ILE A 57 2.38 -14.37 -7.18
CA ILE A 57 3.69 -15.04 -7.05
C ILE A 57 4.25 -15.40 -8.42
N GLY A 58 5.56 -15.12 -8.61
CA GLY A 58 6.27 -15.35 -9.86
C GLY A 58 6.20 -14.20 -10.87
N ARG A 59 5.30 -13.23 -10.71
CA ARG A 59 5.24 -12.07 -11.61
C ARG A 59 6.49 -11.20 -11.46
N PRO A 60 7.06 -10.69 -12.58
CA PRO A 60 8.28 -9.90 -12.56
C PRO A 60 8.19 -8.65 -11.70
N TYR A 61 9.27 -8.36 -10.95
CA TYR A 61 9.48 -7.06 -10.33
C TYR A 61 9.89 -6.04 -11.39
N VAL A 62 9.11 -4.98 -11.54
CA VAL A 62 9.45 -3.85 -12.42
C VAL A 62 9.05 -2.56 -11.72
N ALA A 63 10.02 -1.66 -11.49
CA ALA A 63 9.77 -0.34 -10.93
C ALA A 63 9.20 0.61 -11.98
N HIS A 64 8.53 1.67 -11.52
CA HIS A 64 8.00 2.76 -12.35
C HIS A 64 6.96 2.35 -13.39
N THR A 65 6.23 1.27 -13.16
CA THR A 65 5.18 0.80 -14.09
C THR A 65 3.98 1.76 -14.22
N LEU A 66 3.89 2.77 -13.36
CA LEU A 66 2.85 3.81 -13.41
C LEU A 66 3.27 5.04 -14.27
N GLU A 67 4.54 5.13 -14.68
CA GLU A 67 5.10 6.28 -15.41
C GLU A 67 4.98 6.11 -16.94
N VAL A 68 3.77 5.80 -17.41
CA VAL A 68 3.53 5.43 -18.83
C VAL A 68 3.11 6.61 -19.72
N SER A 69 2.70 7.73 -19.11
CA SER A 69 2.19 8.92 -19.82
C SER A 69 2.72 10.20 -19.17
N ASP A 70 2.76 11.29 -19.93
CA ASP A 70 3.08 12.63 -19.40
C ASP A 70 1.88 13.24 -18.67
N THR A 71 0.66 12.79 -18.98
CA THR A 71 -0.55 13.12 -18.25
C THR A 71 -0.86 12.01 -17.25
N GLU A 72 -1.14 12.37 -15.98
CA GLU A 72 -1.50 11.40 -14.96
C GLU A 72 -2.81 10.71 -15.30
N THR A 73 -2.77 9.40 -15.32
CA THR A 73 -3.91 8.53 -15.65
C THR A 73 -3.89 7.30 -14.75
N LEU A 74 -5.05 6.67 -14.58
CA LEU A 74 -5.11 5.39 -13.88
C LEU A 74 -4.39 4.32 -14.70
N VAL A 75 -3.33 3.75 -14.16
CA VAL A 75 -2.63 2.62 -14.75
C VAL A 75 -3.00 1.34 -14.00
N VAL A 76 -3.40 0.31 -14.74
CA VAL A 76 -3.57 -1.06 -14.23
C VAL A 76 -2.51 -1.95 -14.86
N ASN A 77 -1.65 -2.51 -14.05
CA ASN A 77 -0.65 -3.48 -14.45
C ASN A 77 -0.61 -4.61 -13.44
N THR A 78 -1.14 -5.78 -13.84
CA THR A 78 -1.14 -7.00 -13.03
C THR A 78 0.00 -7.95 -13.39
N ARG A 79 0.77 -7.64 -14.43
CA ARG A 79 1.79 -8.50 -15.02
C ARG A 79 3.20 -8.19 -14.52
N GLN A 80 3.44 -6.94 -14.11
CA GLN A 80 4.71 -6.42 -13.65
C GLN A 80 4.46 -5.50 -12.46
N LEU A 81 5.09 -5.76 -11.34
CA LEU A 81 4.75 -5.12 -10.07
C LEU A 81 6.02 -4.68 -9.34
N ASP A 82 5.95 -3.53 -8.69
CA ASP A 82 6.82 -3.18 -7.57
C ASP A 82 6.10 -3.41 -6.23
N CYS A 83 6.75 -3.10 -5.11
CA CYS A 83 6.18 -3.35 -3.80
C CYS A 83 4.90 -2.52 -3.54
N THR A 84 4.82 -1.30 -4.05
CA THR A 84 3.65 -0.42 -3.87
C THR A 84 2.49 -0.90 -4.73
N THR A 85 2.73 -1.16 -6.02
CA THR A 85 1.69 -1.60 -6.94
C THR A 85 1.17 -3.00 -6.59
N LEU A 86 2.00 -3.89 -6.04
CA LEU A 86 1.52 -5.16 -5.47
C LEU A 86 0.54 -4.92 -4.33
N VAL A 87 0.90 -4.06 -3.36
CA VAL A 87 0.03 -3.74 -2.22
C VAL A 87 -1.28 -3.13 -2.70
N GLU A 88 -1.24 -2.16 -3.59
CA GLU A 88 -2.44 -1.49 -4.10
C GLU A 88 -3.37 -2.46 -4.85
N ASN A 89 -2.84 -3.33 -5.72
CA ASN A 89 -3.66 -4.34 -6.42
C ASN A 89 -4.33 -5.29 -5.43
N VAL A 90 -3.58 -5.80 -4.46
CA VAL A 90 -4.10 -6.75 -3.46
C VAL A 90 -5.14 -6.09 -2.55
N VAL A 91 -4.90 -4.85 -2.10
CA VAL A 91 -5.86 -4.11 -1.26
C VAL A 91 -7.14 -3.84 -2.04
N ALA A 92 -7.06 -3.42 -3.32
CA ALA A 92 -8.23 -3.18 -4.15
C ALA A 92 -9.08 -4.45 -4.34
N LEU A 93 -8.46 -5.57 -4.67
CA LEU A 93 -9.13 -6.87 -4.81
C LEU A 93 -9.75 -7.34 -3.48
N THR A 94 -9.01 -7.18 -2.37
CA THR A 94 -9.48 -7.55 -1.02
C THR A 94 -10.73 -6.76 -0.62
N LEU A 95 -10.71 -5.44 -0.82
CA LEU A 95 -11.85 -4.59 -0.52
C LEU A 95 -13.06 -4.91 -1.40
N CYS A 96 -12.84 -5.20 -2.68
CA CYS A 96 -13.91 -5.67 -3.57
C CYS A 96 -14.53 -6.95 -3.02
N ALA A 97 -13.73 -7.95 -2.64
CA ALA A 97 -14.23 -9.19 -2.06
C ALA A 97 -14.98 -8.97 -0.73
N TYR A 98 -14.44 -8.16 0.20
CA TYR A 98 -15.08 -7.85 1.47
C TYR A 98 -16.45 -7.17 1.30
N ARG A 99 -16.60 -6.33 0.27
CA ARG A 99 -17.80 -5.52 0.00
C ARG A 99 -18.76 -6.17 -1.01
N ASN A 100 -18.50 -7.40 -1.47
CA ASN A 100 -19.28 -8.09 -2.51
C ASN A 100 -19.33 -7.32 -3.84
N LEU A 101 -18.23 -6.70 -4.23
CA LEU A 101 -18.04 -5.98 -5.47
C LEU A 101 -17.19 -6.85 -6.41
N TYR A 102 -17.73 -7.33 -7.52
CA TYR A 102 -17.05 -8.36 -8.31
C TYR A 102 -16.86 -7.97 -9.78
N THR A 103 -17.03 -6.68 -10.11
CA THR A 103 -16.79 -6.20 -11.46
C THR A 103 -15.42 -5.54 -11.59
N TYR A 104 -14.87 -5.55 -12.81
CA TYR A 104 -13.65 -4.80 -13.12
C TYR A 104 -13.80 -3.30 -12.81
N ARG A 105 -14.99 -2.74 -13.04
CA ARG A 105 -15.31 -1.34 -12.70
C ARG A 105 -15.20 -1.06 -11.20
N ASP A 106 -15.68 -1.98 -10.36
CA ASP A 106 -15.56 -1.85 -8.91
C ASP A 106 -14.10 -1.81 -8.47
N TYR A 107 -13.27 -2.68 -9.06
CA TYR A 107 -11.84 -2.67 -8.83
C TYR A 107 -11.19 -1.34 -9.25
N LEU A 108 -11.51 -0.80 -10.44
CA LEU A 108 -10.99 0.49 -10.90
C LEU A 108 -11.35 1.61 -9.93
N ASN A 109 -12.62 1.69 -9.52
CA ASN A 109 -13.11 2.70 -8.57
C ASN A 109 -12.38 2.58 -7.22
N THR A 110 -12.18 1.36 -6.73
CA THR A 110 -11.46 1.10 -5.48
C THR A 110 -10.00 1.49 -5.60
N LEU A 111 -9.36 1.19 -6.73
CA LEU A 111 -7.96 1.53 -6.98
C LEU A 111 -7.76 3.05 -7.07
N VAL A 112 -8.67 3.77 -7.73
CA VAL A 112 -8.65 5.26 -7.76
C VAL A 112 -8.80 5.83 -6.36
N ALA A 113 -9.77 5.32 -5.59
CA ALA A 113 -10.06 5.81 -4.23
C ALA A 113 -8.85 5.71 -3.29
N MET A 114 -7.97 4.70 -3.45
CA MET A 114 -6.82 4.51 -2.58
C MET A 114 -5.50 5.08 -3.11
N ARG A 115 -5.33 5.17 -4.43
CA ARG A 115 -4.07 5.62 -5.07
C ARG A 115 -3.98 7.13 -5.18
N TYR A 116 -5.14 7.79 -5.28
CA TYR A 116 -5.21 9.22 -5.51
C TYR A 116 -5.87 9.95 -4.34
N ARG A 117 -5.32 11.10 -4.01
CA ARG A 117 -5.82 11.94 -2.92
C ARG A 117 -7.29 12.30 -3.13
N SER A 118 -8.08 12.08 -2.08
CA SER A 118 -9.55 12.26 -2.11
C SER A 118 -10.24 11.45 -3.23
N GLY A 119 -9.62 10.37 -3.71
CA GLY A 119 -10.16 9.52 -4.77
C GLY A 119 -10.32 10.21 -6.12
N ARG A 120 -9.48 11.20 -6.44
CA ARG A 120 -9.57 11.97 -7.68
C ARG A 120 -8.23 12.10 -8.37
N ILE A 121 -8.23 11.91 -9.70
CA ILE A 121 -7.07 12.15 -10.55
C ILE A 121 -7.05 13.63 -10.94
N ASP A 122 -6.08 14.36 -10.42
CA ASP A 122 -5.85 15.79 -10.65
C ASP A 122 -4.35 16.05 -10.87
N GLY A 123 -3.84 15.50 -11.97
CA GLY A 123 -2.43 15.54 -12.32
C GLY A 123 -1.54 14.71 -11.37
N TYR A 124 -0.27 14.66 -11.70
CA TYR A 124 0.75 13.86 -11.01
C TYR A 124 0.79 14.06 -9.47
N PRO A 125 0.66 15.30 -8.91
CA PRO A 125 0.68 15.49 -7.46
C PRO A 125 -0.54 14.95 -6.72
N SER A 126 -1.60 14.52 -7.42
CA SER A 126 -2.76 13.89 -6.78
C SER A 126 -2.51 12.42 -6.45
N ARG A 127 -1.59 11.76 -7.16
CA ARG A 127 -1.15 10.42 -6.81
C ARG A 127 -0.41 10.44 -5.46
N ILE A 128 -0.68 9.46 -4.61
CA ILE A 128 -0.07 9.40 -3.28
C ILE A 128 1.30 8.72 -3.44
N HIS A 129 2.39 9.50 -3.28
CA HIS A 129 3.75 9.07 -3.62
C HIS A 129 4.52 8.46 -2.43
N TYR A 130 4.33 8.99 -1.22
CA TYR A 130 4.96 8.44 0.00
C TYR A 130 4.03 7.47 0.69
N PHE A 131 4.57 6.35 1.17
CA PHE A 131 3.69 5.34 1.76
C PHE A 131 3.11 5.76 3.12
N THR A 132 3.78 6.62 3.88
CA THR A 132 3.16 7.24 5.06
C THR A 132 1.95 8.11 4.67
N ASP A 133 2.03 8.86 3.58
CA ASP A 133 0.88 9.61 3.06
C ASP A 133 -0.25 8.67 2.63
N TRP A 134 0.11 7.54 2.00
CA TRP A 134 -0.85 6.50 1.63
C TRP A 134 -1.58 5.93 2.86
N ILE A 135 -0.84 5.67 3.95
CA ILE A 135 -1.44 5.19 5.21
C ILE A 135 -2.40 6.24 5.77
N VAL A 136 -1.98 7.50 5.87
CA VAL A 136 -2.79 8.59 6.44
C VAL A 136 -4.08 8.80 5.65
N GLU A 137 -3.99 8.97 4.34
CA GLU A 137 -5.14 9.22 3.47
C GLU A 137 -6.11 8.01 3.48
N ASN A 138 -5.58 6.80 3.40
CA ASN A 138 -6.42 5.59 3.36
C ASN A 138 -6.99 5.21 4.75
N THR A 139 -6.36 5.63 5.85
CA THR A 139 -6.93 5.53 7.20
C THR A 139 -8.10 6.51 7.35
N GLN A 140 -7.95 7.75 6.90
CA GLN A 140 -9.03 8.74 6.89
C GLN A 140 -10.22 8.33 6.02
N ALA A 141 -9.94 7.66 4.91
CA ALA A 141 -10.96 7.11 4.01
C ALA A 141 -11.61 5.81 4.54
N GLY A 142 -11.17 5.27 5.68
CA GLY A 142 -11.70 4.02 6.23
C GLY A 142 -11.33 2.76 5.44
N ILE A 143 -10.34 2.83 4.57
CA ILE A 143 -9.84 1.73 3.73
C ILE A 143 -8.95 0.80 4.55
N VAL A 144 -8.08 1.39 5.35
CA VAL A 144 -7.16 0.66 6.24
C VAL A 144 -7.16 1.26 7.63
N SER A 145 -6.55 0.54 8.57
CA SER A 145 -6.23 1.05 9.90
C SER A 145 -4.77 0.77 10.19
N GLU A 146 -4.03 1.76 10.67
CA GLU A 146 -2.69 1.53 11.17
C GLU A 146 -2.76 0.95 12.59
N VAL A 147 -2.16 -0.22 12.77
CA VAL A 147 -2.09 -0.90 14.06
C VAL A 147 -0.90 -0.35 14.83
N GLN A 148 -1.18 0.37 15.90
CA GLN A 148 -0.17 0.90 16.80
C GLN A 148 -0.73 1.00 18.23
N ALA A 149 0.16 0.83 19.22
CA ALA A 149 -0.20 0.89 20.62
C ALA A 149 0.96 1.48 21.45
N PRO A 150 0.72 2.08 22.62
CA PRO A 150 1.78 2.65 23.45
C PRO A 150 2.58 1.60 24.24
N ASN A 151 2.44 0.32 23.95
CA ASN A 151 3.05 -0.82 24.64
C ASN A 151 3.73 -1.77 23.65
N PRO A 152 4.53 -2.74 24.10
CA PRO A 152 5.13 -3.74 23.24
C PRO A 152 4.11 -4.43 22.33
N PRO A 153 4.52 -4.74 21.06
CA PRO A 153 5.87 -4.57 20.53
C PRO A 153 6.15 -3.18 19.89
N PHE A 154 5.23 -2.20 19.98
CA PHE A 154 5.33 -0.87 19.34
C PHE A 154 6.15 0.11 20.21
N THR A 155 7.39 -0.24 20.53
CA THR A 155 8.23 0.47 21.50
C THR A 155 8.98 1.68 20.96
N ALA A 156 8.99 1.89 19.65
CA ALA A 156 9.71 2.99 19.00
C ALA A 156 8.77 3.99 18.32
N LEU A 157 9.26 5.23 18.15
CA LEU A 157 8.59 6.32 17.43
C LEU A 157 9.40 6.69 16.19
N GLN A 158 8.73 6.71 15.04
CA GLN A 158 9.25 7.29 13.81
C GLN A 158 8.73 8.73 13.71
N THR A 159 9.62 9.70 13.67
CA THR A 159 9.27 11.06 13.22
C THR A 159 9.53 11.13 11.72
N VAL A 160 8.49 11.35 10.96
CA VAL A 160 8.56 11.41 9.49
C VAL A 160 9.35 12.63 9.06
N LYS A 161 10.28 12.43 8.15
CA LYS A 161 11.06 13.50 7.51
C LYS A 161 11.24 13.12 6.04
N VAL A 162 10.37 13.67 5.18
CA VAL A 162 10.35 13.36 3.75
C VAL A 162 10.52 14.64 2.93
N ASP A 163 11.46 14.59 1.99
CA ASP A 163 11.75 15.67 1.07
C ASP A 163 12.44 15.15 -0.22
N TYR A 164 12.48 13.82 -0.40
CA TYR A 164 13.27 13.22 -1.49
C TYR A 164 12.80 13.67 -2.87
N MET A 165 11.49 13.73 -3.12
CA MET A 165 10.96 14.12 -4.43
C MET A 165 11.27 15.57 -4.76
N SER A 166 11.07 16.49 -3.81
CA SER A 166 11.33 17.91 -4.03
C SER A 166 12.81 18.26 -4.11
N GLN A 167 13.69 17.46 -3.49
CA GLN A 167 15.13 17.59 -3.60
C GLN A 167 15.68 16.98 -4.90
N HIS A 168 15.00 16.01 -5.48
CA HIS A 168 15.42 15.28 -6.67
C HIS A 168 14.38 15.30 -7.80
N PRO A 169 13.82 16.46 -8.19
CA PRO A 169 12.72 16.52 -9.16
C PRO A 169 13.10 15.92 -10.53
N GLN A 170 14.38 15.98 -10.88
CA GLN A 170 14.91 15.45 -12.13
C GLN A 170 14.91 13.90 -12.20
N ALA A 171 14.74 13.22 -11.05
CA ALA A 171 14.60 11.76 -11.00
C ALA A 171 13.20 11.28 -11.45
N TYR A 172 12.22 12.19 -11.55
CA TYR A 172 10.83 11.89 -11.86
C TYR A 172 10.43 12.45 -13.21
N LYS A 173 10.06 11.58 -14.17
CA LYS A 173 9.72 11.97 -15.53
C LYS A 173 8.66 13.08 -15.58
N ALA A 174 7.58 12.92 -14.81
CA ALA A 174 6.48 13.90 -14.77
C ALA A 174 6.94 15.26 -14.20
N MET A 175 7.75 15.29 -13.15
CA MET A 175 8.25 16.54 -12.55
C MET A 175 9.29 17.22 -13.43
N LYS A 176 10.05 16.45 -14.21
CA LYS A 176 10.98 16.98 -15.21
C LYS A 176 10.23 17.64 -16.38
N ALA A 177 9.13 17.03 -16.84
CA ALA A 177 8.29 17.56 -17.91
C ALA A 177 7.42 18.75 -17.44
N HIS A 178 6.99 18.74 -16.16
CA HIS A 178 6.07 19.68 -15.54
C HIS A 178 6.62 20.24 -14.23
N PRO A 179 7.59 21.19 -14.29
CA PRO A 179 8.18 21.80 -13.08
C PRO A 179 7.17 22.50 -12.17
N GLU A 180 6.02 22.89 -12.71
CA GLU A 180 4.90 23.49 -11.98
C GLU A 180 4.26 22.56 -10.93
N PHE A 181 4.53 21.26 -10.96
CA PHE A 181 4.10 20.32 -9.92
C PHE A 181 4.89 20.43 -8.63
N LEU A 182 6.12 20.95 -8.69
CA LEU A 182 7.04 21.00 -7.55
C LEU A 182 6.47 21.69 -6.30
N PRO A 183 5.76 22.83 -6.39
CA PRO A 183 5.13 23.45 -5.21
C PRO A 183 4.13 22.52 -4.51
N ARG A 184 3.29 21.78 -5.25
CA ARG A 184 2.32 20.84 -4.66
C ARG A 184 3.01 19.65 -4.00
N ILE A 185 4.09 19.14 -4.58
CA ILE A 185 4.92 18.08 -3.98
C ILE A 185 5.55 18.58 -2.67
N ARG A 186 6.15 19.77 -2.65
CA ARG A 186 6.71 20.36 -1.42
C ARG A 186 5.66 20.55 -0.33
N GLN A 187 4.49 21.01 -0.67
CA GLN A 187 3.38 21.18 0.28
C GLN A 187 2.99 19.83 0.90
N MET A 188 2.92 18.77 0.10
CA MET A 188 2.63 17.42 0.57
C MET A 188 3.73 16.91 1.53
N GLU A 189 5.01 17.06 1.17
CA GLU A 189 6.16 16.67 2.00
C GLU A 189 6.19 17.45 3.33
N GLN A 190 5.90 18.76 3.30
CA GLN A 190 5.80 19.60 4.50
C GLN A 190 4.67 19.14 5.43
N ARG A 191 3.52 18.74 4.88
CA ARG A 191 2.38 18.23 5.66
C ARG A 191 2.71 16.93 6.39
N LEU A 192 3.53 16.06 5.78
CA LEU A 192 3.93 14.79 6.36
C LEU A 192 5.06 14.92 7.38
N SER A 193 5.99 15.85 7.12
CA SER A 193 7.17 16.02 7.96
C SER A 193 6.79 16.51 9.35
N GLY A 194 7.34 15.84 10.38
CA GLY A 194 7.03 16.07 11.79
C GLY A 194 5.94 15.18 12.36
N LEU A 195 5.15 14.50 11.52
CA LEU A 195 4.20 13.49 12.01
C LEU A 195 4.95 12.34 12.71
N GLN A 196 4.33 11.81 13.76
CA GLN A 196 4.92 10.73 14.56
C GLN A 196 4.04 9.50 14.53
N PHE A 197 4.68 8.34 14.31
CA PHE A 197 4.01 7.05 14.29
C PHE A 197 4.78 6.04 15.14
N ARG A 198 4.06 5.25 15.93
CA ARG A 198 4.66 4.13 16.65
C ARG A 198 4.93 2.99 15.68
N TYR A 199 6.07 2.33 15.88
CA TYR A 199 6.44 1.18 15.05
C TYR A 199 7.13 0.11 15.90
N ILE A 200 7.21 -1.10 15.37
CA ILE A 200 7.91 -2.23 15.97
C ILE A 200 9.37 -2.16 15.50
N PRO A 201 10.34 -1.82 16.38
CA PRO A 201 11.75 -1.79 15.99
C PRO A 201 12.23 -3.19 15.62
N LYS A 202 13.23 -3.28 14.72
CA LYS A 202 13.73 -4.57 14.21
C LYS A 202 14.22 -5.52 15.31
N THR A 203 14.61 -5.00 16.46
CA THR A 203 15.00 -5.79 17.64
C THR A 203 13.84 -6.54 18.28
N GLU A 204 12.60 -6.03 18.11
CA GLU A 204 11.37 -6.63 18.61
C GLU A 204 10.67 -7.54 17.58
N VAL A 205 11.12 -7.54 16.33
CA VAL A 205 10.61 -8.43 15.28
C VAL A 205 11.18 -9.83 15.50
N ARG A 206 10.60 -10.55 16.45
CA ARG A 206 11.02 -11.91 16.84
C ARG A 206 9.79 -12.82 16.92
N ASN A 207 10.00 -14.14 16.79
CA ASN A 207 8.91 -15.11 16.91
C ASN A 207 8.45 -15.26 18.38
N THR A 208 7.74 -14.25 18.87
CA THR A 208 7.19 -14.18 20.22
C THR A 208 5.67 -14.14 20.19
N GLN A 209 5.04 -14.53 21.31
CA GLN A 209 3.58 -14.43 21.46
C GLN A 209 3.08 -12.99 21.27
N ILE A 210 3.81 -12.01 21.81
CA ILE A 210 3.47 -10.57 21.72
C ILE A 210 3.43 -10.12 20.23
N LEU A 211 4.42 -10.53 19.43
CA LEU A 211 4.43 -10.19 18.01
C LEU A 211 3.29 -10.90 17.25
N ARG A 212 3.00 -12.17 17.58
CA ARG A 212 1.90 -12.94 16.97
C ARG A 212 0.51 -12.34 17.26
N GLU A 213 0.34 -11.74 18.41
CA GLU A 213 -0.91 -11.04 18.77
C GLU A 213 -1.06 -9.70 18.04
N ALA A 214 0.05 -8.99 17.81
CA ALA A 214 0.05 -7.69 17.17
C ALA A 214 -0.08 -7.77 15.64
N VAL A 215 0.57 -8.75 15.00
CA VAL A 215 0.66 -8.91 13.56
C VAL A 215 -0.12 -10.14 13.11
N ARG A 216 -1.05 -9.97 12.18
CA ARG A 216 -1.87 -11.04 11.62
C ARG A 216 -1.45 -11.37 10.20
N ASP A 217 -1.74 -12.59 9.77
CA ASP A 217 -1.64 -12.97 8.36
C ASP A 217 -2.41 -11.97 7.48
N GLY A 218 -1.76 -11.51 6.42
CA GLY A 218 -2.34 -10.56 5.48
C GLY A 218 -2.28 -9.09 5.90
N ASP A 219 -1.77 -8.75 7.10
CA ASP A 219 -1.45 -7.36 7.41
C ASP A 219 -0.37 -6.85 6.45
N ILE A 220 -0.49 -5.59 6.02
CA ILE A 220 0.56 -4.93 5.24
C ILE A 220 1.69 -4.56 6.20
N ILE A 221 2.90 -4.95 5.84
CA ILE A 221 4.13 -4.58 6.52
C ILE A 221 4.79 -3.45 5.75
N ALA A 222 4.91 -2.28 6.38
CA ALA A 222 5.68 -1.16 5.86
C ALA A 222 7.02 -1.08 6.63
N ILE A 223 8.12 -1.39 5.94
CA ILE A 223 9.46 -1.42 6.52
C ILE A 223 9.99 0.00 6.61
N THR A 224 10.18 0.48 7.84
CA THR A 224 10.72 1.81 8.14
C THR A 224 12.22 1.87 7.87
N CYS A 225 12.73 3.04 7.50
CA CYS A 225 14.14 3.23 7.24
C CYS A 225 14.69 4.56 7.80
N ASN A 226 16.02 4.64 7.87
CA ASN A 226 16.76 5.85 8.25
C ASN A 226 17.43 6.54 7.05
N LYS A 227 16.98 6.26 5.83
CA LYS A 227 17.50 6.94 4.63
C LYS A 227 16.99 8.38 4.59
N PRO A 228 17.88 9.37 4.34
CA PRO A 228 17.47 10.77 4.25
C PRO A 228 16.36 10.98 3.22
N GLY A 229 15.35 11.75 3.60
CA GLY A 229 14.23 12.14 2.73
C GLY A 229 13.21 11.04 2.44
N LEU A 230 13.38 9.83 3.00
CA LEU A 230 12.47 8.69 2.84
C LEU A 230 11.92 8.21 4.19
N ASP A 231 10.71 7.69 4.17
CA ASP A 231 9.99 7.19 5.35
C ASP A 231 9.95 5.66 5.39
N ILE A 232 9.56 5.03 4.29
CA ILE A 232 9.39 3.59 4.12
C ILE A 232 10.31 3.09 3.02
N ALA A 233 11.03 2.00 3.31
CA ALA A 233 11.98 1.40 2.37
C ALA A 233 11.35 0.34 1.48
N HIS A 234 10.37 -0.41 2.00
CA HIS A 234 9.80 -1.56 1.30
C HIS A 234 8.46 -1.97 1.90
N LEU A 235 7.67 -2.71 1.12
CA LEU A 235 6.33 -3.15 1.45
C LEU A 235 6.14 -4.64 1.15
N GLY A 236 5.22 -5.27 1.88
CA GLY A 236 4.73 -6.60 1.62
C GLY A 236 3.60 -6.99 2.57
N PHE A 237 3.22 -8.25 2.53
CA PHE A 237 2.18 -8.82 3.38
C PHE A 237 2.79 -9.79 4.40
N ALA A 238 2.28 -9.74 5.62
CA ALA A 238 2.66 -10.64 6.71
C ALA A 238 2.21 -12.07 6.39
N VAL A 239 3.13 -13.02 6.54
CA VAL A 239 2.87 -14.45 6.42
C VAL A 239 3.49 -15.17 7.62
N TRP A 240 2.68 -15.72 8.50
CA TRP A 240 3.15 -16.51 9.61
C TRP A 240 3.45 -17.94 9.19
N LYS A 241 4.65 -18.44 9.51
CA LYS A 241 5.05 -19.83 9.41
C LYS A 241 5.47 -20.38 10.77
N SER A 242 5.85 -21.67 10.81
CA SER A 242 6.30 -22.32 12.06
C SER A 242 7.57 -21.70 12.62
N ASP A 243 8.49 -21.27 11.76
CA ASP A 243 9.77 -20.65 12.10
C ASP A 243 9.69 -19.15 12.39
N GLY A 244 8.61 -18.48 11.98
CA GLY A 244 8.41 -17.06 12.28
C GLY A 244 7.58 -16.30 11.27
N LEU A 245 7.68 -14.97 11.34
CA LEU A 245 7.04 -14.05 10.40
C LEU A 245 7.86 -13.95 9.12
N HIS A 246 7.21 -14.12 7.97
CA HIS A 246 7.75 -13.94 6.63
C HIS A 246 7.07 -12.79 5.91
N LEU A 247 7.64 -12.38 4.76
CA LEU A 247 7.13 -11.31 3.93
C LEU A 247 6.76 -11.85 2.54
N LEU A 248 5.50 -11.70 2.13
CA LEU A 248 5.13 -11.85 0.73
C LEU A 248 5.23 -10.48 0.05
N ASN A 249 6.10 -10.34 -0.94
CA ASN A 249 6.43 -9.05 -1.52
C ASN A 249 6.83 -9.13 -3.00
N ALA A 250 6.79 -7.99 -3.69
CA ALA A 250 7.47 -7.84 -4.97
C ALA A 250 8.95 -7.54 -4.70
N SER A 251 9.78 -8.56 -4.79
CA SER A 251 11.17 -8.53 -4.36
C SER A 251 12.10 -8.03 -5.47
N GLN A 252 12.79 -6.92 -5.20
CA GLN A 252 13.85 -6.45 -6.09
C GLN A 252 15.04 -7.42 -6.13
N LEU A 253 15.29 -8.12 -5.02
CA LEU A 253 16.36 -9.12 -4.92
C LEU A 253 16.07 -10.33 -5.81
N HIS A 254 14.87 -10.90 -5.70
CA HIS A 254 14.44 -12.06 -6.48
C HIS A 254 13.90 -11.71 -7.87
N LYS A 255 13.79 -10.41 -8.21
CA LYS A 255 13.25 -9.89 -9.48
C LYS A 255 11.82 -10.35 -9.80
N ARG A 256 11.05 -10.72 -8.77
CA ARG A 256 9.67 -11.20 -8.89
C ARG A 256 8.92 -11.11 -7.57
N VAL A 257 7.61 -11.30 -7.64
CA VAL A 257 6.79 -11.50 -6.44
C VAL A 257 7.11 -12.86 -5.83
N VAL A 258 7.44 -12.86 -4.54
CA VAL A 258 7.80 -14.06 -3.79
C VAL A 258 7.24 -14.00 -2.37
N GLU A 259 6.99 -15.17 -1.79
CA GLU A 259 6.95 -15.34 -0.35
C GLU A 259 8.38 -15.62 0.11
N GLU A 260 9.00 -14.66 0.81
CA GLU A 260 10.41 -14.70 1.17
C GLU A 260 10.75 -16.02 1.89
N PRO A 261 11.81 -16.74 1.45
CA PRO A 261 12.20 -17.97 2.10
C PRO A 261 12.78 -17.73 3.50
N MET A 262 13.40 -16.56 3.73
CA MET A 262 13.92 -16.18 5.04
C MET A 262 12.84 -15.51 5.90
N THR A 263 13.01 -15.62 7.20
CA THR A 263 12.17 -14.90 8.15
C THR A 263 12.35 -13.39 8.02
N LEU A 264 11.35 -12.60 8.44
CA LEU A 264 11.45 -11.15 8.42
C LEU A 264 12.58 -10.63 9.33
N VAL A 265 12.89 -11.33 10.43
CA VAL A 265 14.07 -11.04 11.28
C VAL A 265 15.36 -11.10 10.46
N GLU A 266 15.57 -12.18 9.72
CA GLU A 266 16.74 -12.37 8.88
C GLU A 266 16.78 -11.35 7.74
N TYR A 267 15.63 -11.07 7.14
CA TYR A 267 15.50 -10.05 6.10
C TYR A 267 15.94 -8.67 6.61
N LEU A 268 15.41 -8.24 7.76
CA LEU A 268 15.74 -6.94 8.35
C LEU A 268 17.21 -6.86 8.79
N SER A 269 17.80 -7.97 9.26
CA SER A 269 19.20 -8.02 9.68
C SER A 269 20.18 -7.76 8.53
N LYS A 270 19.83 -8.20 7.32
CA LYS A 270 20.64 -8.02 6.09
C LYS A 270 20.57 -6.59 5.53
N HIS A 271 19.69 -5.74 6.06
CA HIS A 271 19.47 -4.38 5.57
C HIS A 271 19.73 -3.36 6.68
N PRO A 272 20.95 -2.82 6.81
CA PRO A 272 21.33 -1.90 7.90
C PRO A 272 20.46 -0.63 7.99
N SER A 273 19.95 -0.14 6.86
CA SER A 273 19.09 1.04 6.82
C SER A 273 17.65 0.77 7.29
N HIS A 274 17.23 -0.47 7.41
CA HIS A 274 15.90 -0.81 7.92
C HIS A 274 15.88 -0.70 9.44
N THR A 275 14.90 0.05 9.98
CA THR A 275 14.80 0.34 11.42
C THR A 275 13.75 -0.51 12.13
N GLY A 276 12.72 -0.98 11.41
CA GLY A 276 11.64 -1.80 11.93
C GLY A 276 10.46 -1.86 10.98
N ILE A 277 9.27 -2.05 11.51
CA ILE A 277 8.04 -2.23 10.72
C ILE A 277 6.87 -1.45 11.31
N ARG A 278 6.03 -0.89 10.45
CA ARG A 278 4.68 -0.40 10.75
C ARG A 278 3.68 -1.42 10.20
N ILE A 279 2.57 -1.58 10.88
CA ILE A 279 1.56 -2.59 10.57
C ILE A 279 0.28 -1.90 10.12
N ILE A 280 -0.20 -2.24 8.94
CA ILE A 280 -1.41 -1.67 8.36
C ILE A 280 -2.40 -2.80 8.06
N ARG A 281 -3.61 -2.68 8.56
CA ARG A 281 -4.67 -3.67 8.40
C ARG A 281 -5.75 -3.19 7.47
N ILE A 282 -6.16 -4.02 6.51
CA ILE A 282 -7.25 -3.71 5.59
C ILE A 282 -8.57 -3.84 6.36
N ASN A 283 -9.42 -2.82 6.30
CA ASN A 283 -10.73 -2.82 6.94
C ASN A 283 -11.74 -3.66 6.13
N LYS A 284 -12.60 -4.38 6.84
CA LYS A 284 -13.68 -5.18 6.24
C LYS A 284 -14.91 -4.33 5.94
#